data_33d0a9b827cb0db35dfdba132bb469e5
#
_entry.id   33d0a9b827cb0db35dfdba132bb469e5
#
_cell.length_a   1.000
_cell.length_b   1.000
_cell.length_c   1.000
_cell.angle_alpha   90.00
_cell.angle_beta   90.00
_cell.angle_gamma   90.00
#
_symmetry.space_group_name_H-M   'P 1'
#
loop_
_entity.id
_entity.type
_entity.pdbx_description
1 polymer ?
#
loop_
_entity_poly.entity_id
_entity_poly.type
_entity_poly.pdbx_seq_one_letter_code
_entity_poly.pdbx_strand_id
1 'polypeptide(L)'
;DDIVKYGGNSYVCIANHTSPNNENIFYTTPATYTTNWQLHGESLYFKGAYANSTWYKLNDLVSYGGKQYRVTTAHTSSSAVLDQSNFEQYSDGITFRGDYNSSTQYRLNDLVKYGGRTYRVTTEHTSAAGGDPNIDLANFSLYSEGVAFLDDWAATTYYRLDDVVKFGSYQYRCTTAHTSGAT
;
A
#
# COMPACT_ATOMS: atom_id res chain seq x y z
N ASP A 1 5.29 17.62 -36.15
CA ASP A 1 4.18 17.70 -35.16
C ASP A 1 3.86 16.32 -34.55
N ASP A 2 4.93 15.53 -34.27
CA ASP A 2 4.74 14.26 -33.59
C ASP A 2 4.39 14.50 -32.13
N ILE A 3 3.43 13.70 -31.59
CA ILE A 3 3.06 13.74 -30.19
C ILE A 3 3.57 12.48 -29.48
N VAL A 4 4.32 12.67 -28.42
CA VAL A 4 4.85 11.59 -27.60
C VAL A 4 4.34 11.67 -26.16
N LYS A 5 4.22 10.52 -25.51
CA LYS A 5 3.95 10.44 -24.08
C LYS A 5 5.25 10.20 -23.33
N TYR A 6 5.45 10.95 -22.25
CA TYR A 6 6.58 10.76 -21.37
C TYR A 6 6.18 11.06 -19.90
N GLY A 7 6.26 10.05 -19.06
CA GLY A 7 5.62 10.10 -17.75
C GLY A 7 4.11 10.25 -17.89
N GLY A 8 3.51 11.05 -17.04
CA GLY A 8 2.10 11.40 -17.13
C GLY A 8 1.76 12.44 -18.21
N ASN A 9 2.74 13.00 -18.92
CA ASN A 9 2.55 14.12 -19.82
C ASN A 9 2.61 13.74 -21.29
N SER A 10 1.97 14.54 -22.13
CA SER A 10 2.09 14.51 -23.58
C SER A 10 2.84 15.74 -24.10
N TYR A 11 3.70 15.54 -25.10
CA TYR A 11 4.52 16.59 -25.68
C TYR A 11 4.41 16.58 -27.18
N VAL A 12 4.40 17.77 -27.79
CA VAL A 12 4.47 17.95 -29.25
C VAL A 12 5.89 18.31 -29.68
N CYS A 13 6.38 17.64 -30.69
CA CYS A 13 7.67 17.99 -31.33
C CYS A 13 7.54 19.31 -32.10
N ILE A 14 8.29 20.33 -31.70
CA ILE A 14 8.29 21.66 -32.33
C ILE A 14 9.51 21.90 -33.22
N ALA A 15 10.54 21.06 -33.13
CA ALA A 15 11.72 21.10 -33.99
C ALA A 15 12.20 19.68 -34.29
N ASN A 16 12.51 19.41 -35.57
CA ASN A 16 13.04 18.12 -36.00
C ASN A 16 14.37 17.81 -35.31
N HIS A 17 14.47 16.64 -34.71
CA HIS A 17 15.68 16.16 -34.05
C HIS A 17 15.71 14.64 -33.98
N THR A 18 16.88 14.10 -33.71
CA THR A 18 17.04 12.70 -33.38
C THR A 18 17.04 12.55 -31.85
N SER A 19 16.06 11.82 -31.30
CA SER A 19 16.04 11.55 -29.88
C SER A 19 17.19 10.63 -29.49
N PRO A 20 17.98 10.97 -28.47
CA PRO A 20 19.03 10.11 -27.99
C PRO A 20 18.42 8.88 -27.29
N ASN A 21 19.14 7.75 -27.30
CA ASN A 21 18.73 6.47 -26.70
C ASN A 21 18.77 6.47 -25.16
N ASN A 22 18.38 7.59 -24.55
CA ASN A 22 18.40 7.72 -23.11
C ASN A 22 17.12 8.44 -22.64
N GLU A 23 16.24 7.72 -22.02
CA GLU A 23 14.97 8.27 -21.51
C GLU A 23 15.15 9.36 -20.43
N ASN A 24 16.35 9.50 -19.84
CA ASN A 24 16.65 10.51 -18.84
C ASN A 24 16.87 11.91 -19.43
N ILE A 25 17.07 12.04 -20.74
CA ILE A 25 17.40 13.32 -21.38
C ILE A 25 16.25 14.32 -21.35
N PHE A 26 15.01 13.85 -21.29
CA PHE A 26 13.87 14.74 -21.13
C PHE A 26 13.94 15.60 -19.84
N TYR A 27 14.68 15.16 -18.82
CA TYR A 27 14.75 15.83 -17.52
C TYR A 27 16.14 16.33 -17.15
N THR A 28 17.19 15.77 -17.76
CA THR A 28 18.57 16.18 -17.45
C THR A 28 19.04 17.40 -18.25
N THR A 29 18.35 17.74 -19.33
CA THR A 29 18.66 18.90 -20.16
C THR A 29 17.40 19.74 -20.45
N PRO A 30 17.00 20.62 -19.51
CA PRO A 30 15.83 21.50 -19.71
C PRO A 30 15.90 22.32 -21.03
N ALA A 31 17.11 22.68 -21.48
CA ALA A 31 17.29 23.38 -22.73
C ALA A 31 16.92 22.57 -23.97
N THR A 32 17.21 21.27 -23.98
CA THR A 32 16.81 20.38 -25.07
C THR A 32 15.30 20.15 -25.08
N TYR A 33 14.72 20.07 -23.91
CA TYR A 33 13.30 19.93 -23.73
C TYR A 33 12.51 21.10 -24.33
N THR A 34 12.85 22.34 -23.96
CA THR A 34 12.14 23.53 -24.40
C THR A 34 12.43 23.92 -25.86
N THR A 35 13.51 23.43 -26.43
CA THR A 35 13.90 23.72 -27.80
C THR A 35 13.20 22.81 -28.81
N ASN A 36 12.99 21.56 -28.46
CA ASN A 36 12.50 20.52 -29.38
C ASN A 36 11.08 20.05 -29.06
N TRP A 37 10.66 20.23 -27.83
CA TRP A 37 9.39 19.74 -27.34
C TRP A 37 8.61 20.82 -26.61
N GLN A 38 7.32 20.86 -26.84
CA GLN A 38 6.39 21.69 -26.10
C GLN A 38 5.42 20.79 -25.34
N LEU A 39 5.15 21.14 -24.10
CA LEU A 39 4.09 20.45 -23.31
C LEU A 39 2.75 20.64 -24.03
N HIS A 40 2.13 19.53 -24.39
CA HIS A 40 0.81 19.48 -25.05
C HIS A 40 -0.33 19.28 -24.08
N GLY A 41 -0.10 18.43 -23.09
CA GLY A 41 -1.10 18.15 -22.05
C GLY A 41 -0.48 17.45 -20.85
N GLU A 42 -0.99 17.81 -19.68
CA GLU A 42 -0.67 17.15 -18.43
C GLU A 42 -1.64 16.03 -18.15
N SER A 43 -1.13 14.88 -17.73
CA SER A 43 -1.92 13.75 -17.27
C SER A 43 -1.12 12.92 -16.27
N LEU A 44 -1.76 11.95 -15.66
CA LEU A 44 -1.13 11.06 -14.70
C LEU A 44 -0.90 9.68 -15.34
N TYR A 45 0.20 9.03 -14.98
CA TYR A 45 0.51 7.67 -15.40
C TYR A 45 0.68 6.76 -14.18
N PHE A 46 -0.23 5.81 -14.01
CA PHE A 46 -0.13 4.83 -12.92
C PHE A 46 0.95 3.80 -13.23
N LYS A 47 2.03 3.84 -12.46
CA LYS A 47 3.20 2.98 -12.63
C LYS A 47 3.15 1.71 -11.78
N GLY A 48 2.18 1.58 -10.89
CA GLY A 48 2.04 0.43 -9.99
C GLY A 48 2.59 0.70 -8.60
N ALA A 49 3.04 -0.36 -7.92
CA ALA A 49 3.64 -0.25 -6.59
C ALA A 49 5.02 0.43 -6.67
N TYR A 50 5.32 1.25 -5.67
CA TYR A 50 6.66 1.82 -5.51
C TYR A 50 7.71 0.71 -5.36
N ALA A 51 8.80 0.84 -6.08
CA ALA A 51 9.92 -0.10 -6.06
C ALA A 51 11.26 0.64 -5.92
N ASN A 52 12.23 -0.03 -5.31
CA ASN A 52 13.60 0.46 -5.23
C ASN A 52 14.30 0.42 -6.60
N SER A 53 15.34 1.24 -6.78
CA SER A 53 16.17 1.30 -8.00
C SER A 53 15.35 1.46 -9.28
N THR A 54 14.25 2.18 -9.21
CA THR A 54 13.32 2.40 -10.31
C THR A 54 13.31 3.87 -10.71
N TRP A 55 13.37 4.11 -12.03
CA TRP A 55 13.24 5.46 -12.56
C TRP A 55 11.78 5.91 -12.55
N TYR A 56 11.53 7.03 -11.88
CA TYR A 56 10.22 7.67 -11.80
C TYR A 56 10.25 9.00 -12.54
N LYS A 57 9.22 9.24 -13.35
CA LYS A 57 9.03 10.43 -14.17
C LYS A 57 8.04 11.37 -13.49
N LEU A 58 8.09 12.65 -13.85
CA LEU A 58 7.11 13.64 -13.40
C LEU A 58 5.69 13.16 -13.73
N ASN A 59 4.77 13.30 -12.78
CA ASN A 59 3.38 12.86 -12.87
C ASN A 59 3.17 11.34 -12.99
N ASP A 60 4.20 10.51 -12.73
CA ASP A 60 3.95 9.10 -12.42
C ASP A 60 3.18 9.00 -11.10
N LEU A 61 2.19 8.11 -11.04
CA LEU A 61 1.51 7.72 -9.81
C LEU A 61 2.02 6.36 -9.36
N VAL A 62 2.34 6.26 -8.07
CA VAL A 62 2.74 5.00 -7.43
C VAL A 62 1.88 4.72 -6.21
N SER A 63 1.67 3.44 -5.90
CA SER A 63 1.06 3.04 -4.64
C SER A 63 2.15 2.68 -3.63
N TYR A 64 2.03 3.19 -2.41
CA TYR A 64 2.92 2.88 -1.30
C TYR A 64 2.16 2.99 0.03
N GLY A 65 2.20 1.93 0.83
CA GLY A 65 1.55 1.91 2.16
C GLY A 65 0.06 2.23 2.12
N GLY A 66 -0.67 1.68 1.14
CA GLY A 66 -2.11 1.91 1.00
C GLY A 66 -2.50 3.28 0.43
N LYS A 67 -1.53 4.15 0.15
CA LYS A 67 -1.74 5.47 -0.42
C LYS A 67 -1.23 5.55 -1.85
N GLN A 68 -1.70 6.55 -2.58
CA GLN A 68 -1.14 6.90 -3.88
C GLN A 68 -0.35 8.19 -3.79
N TYR A 69 0.78 8.20 -4.46
CA TYR A 69 1.71 9.32 -4.50
C TYR A 69 2.01 9.71 -5.94
N ARG A 70 2.04 11.01 -6.19
CA ARG A 70 2.43 11.60 -7.46
C ARG A 70 3.90 12.03 -7.39
N VAL A 71 4.66 11.70 -8.41
CA VAL A 71 6.04 12.16 -8.56
C VAL A 71 6.05 13.65 -8.90
N THR A 72 6.70 14.44 -8.06
CA THR A 72 6.90 15.88 -8.23
C THR A 72 8.28 16.21 -8.81
N THR A 73 9.25 15.33 -8.60
CA THR A 73 10.62 15.48 -9.16
C THR A 73 11.06 14.13 -9.72
N ALA A 74 11.43 14.11 -11.01
CA ALA A 74 11.91 12.91 -11.67
C ALA A 74 13.23 12.44 -11.04
N HIS A 75 13.32 11.16 -10.68
CA HIS A 75 14.48 10.59 -9.98
C HIS A 75 14.52 9.07 -10.08
N THR A 76 15.66 8.48 -9.77
CA THR A 76 15.76 7.05 -9.50
C THR A 76 15.66 6.83 -8.00
N SER A 77 14.71 6.01 -7.56
CA SER A 77 14.57 5.66 -6.15
C SER A 77 15.81 4.92 -5.63
N SER A 78 16.25 5.29 -4.43
CA SER A 78 17.47 4.75 -3.80
C SER A 78 17.20 3.84 -2.61
N SER A 79 15.95 3.65 -2.23
CA SER A 79 15.52 2.92 -1.04
C SER A 79 14.21 2.18 -1.28
N ALA A 80 13.94 1.16 -0.48
CA ALA A 80 12.63 0.50 -0.43
C ALA A 80 11.57 1.36 0.32
N VAL A 81 12.02 2.39 1.04
CA VAL A 81 11.16 3.38 1.69
C VAL A 81 10.94 4.54 0.72
N LEU A 82 9.69 5.00 0.61
CA LEU A 82 9.33 6.09 -0.28
C LEU A 82 10.12 7.36 0.06
N ASP A 83 10.81 7.91 -0.93
CA ASP A 83 11.49 9.19 -0.83
C ASP A 83 10.46 10.34 -0.94
N GLN A 84 9.94 10.78 0.20
CA GLN A 84 8.87 11.77 0.26
C GLN A 84 9.25 13.14 -0.33
N SER A 85 10.54 13.46 -0.44
CA SER A 85 10.97 14.73 -1.02
C SER A 85 10.65 14.87 -2.52
N ASN A 86 10.51 13.73 -3.20
CA ASN A 86 10.25 13.66 -4.65
C ASN A 86 8.80 13.30 -4.97
N PHE A 87 7.97 13.15 -3.96
CA PHE A 87 6.57 12.75 -4.10
C PHE A 87 5.64 13.66 -3.30
N GLU A 88 4.44 13.82 -3.79
CA GLU A 88 3.33 14.34 -3.00
C GLU A 88 2.23 13.27 -2.87
N GLN A 89 1.54 13.27 -1.76
CA GLN A 89 0.40 12.39 -1.58
C GLN A 89 -0.74 12.84 -2.51
N TYR A 90 -1.18 11.93 -3.39
CA TYR A 90 -2.26 12.19 -4.34
C TYR A 90 -3.62 11.76 -3.80
N SER A 91 -3.68 10.59 -3.16
CA SER A 91 -4.92 10.13 -2.53
C SER A 91 -4.64 9.24 -1.34
N ASP A 92 -5.57 9.24 -0.37
CA ASP A 92 -5.62 8.20 0.64
C ASP A 92 -6.18 6.94 0.02
N GLY A 93 -5.51 5.82 0.31
CA GLY A 93 -5.95 4.49 -0.08
C GLY A 93 -5.96 3.56 1.12
N ILE A 94 -6.49 2.38 0.93
CA ILE A 94 -6.44 1.28 1.89
C ILE A 94 -5.87 0.05 1.20
N THR A 95 -5.07 -0.74 1.93
CA THR A 95 -4.52 -2.01 1.43
C THR A 95 -4.96 -3.13 2.36
N PHE A 96 -5.67 -4.12 1.84
CA PHE A 96 -6.00 -5.31 2.61
C PHE A 96 -4.79 -6.25 2.69
N ARG A 97 -4.34 -6.52 3.92
CA ARG A 97 -3.14 -7.32 4.22
C ARG A 97 -3.44 -8.78 4.58
N GLY A 98 -4.72 -9.16 4.62
CA GLY A 98 -5.14 -10.48 5.10
C GLY A 98 -5.17 -10.56 6.62
N ASP A 99 -4.87 -11.74 7.17
CA ASP A 99 -4.87 -11.95 8.61
C ASP A 99 -3.70 -11.25 9.29
N TYR A 100 -3.93 -10.79 10.54
CA TYR A 100 -2.88 -10.23 11.38
C TYR A 100 -1.76 -11.26 11.63
N ASN A 101 -0.53 -10.82 11.43
CA ASN A 101 0.67 -11.61 11.70
C ASN A 101 1.59 -10.85 12.66
N SER A 102 2.26 -11.60 13.54
CA SER A 102 3.30 -11.05 14.41
C SER A 102 4.56 -10.67 13.61
N SER A 103 5.40 -9.81 14.16
CA SER A 103 6.66 -9.35 13.58
C SER A 103 6.54 -8.86 12.13
N THR A 104 5.40 -8.28 11.82
CA THR A 104 5.06 -7.80 10.47
C THR A 104 4.96 -6.29 10.47
N GLN A 105 5.58 -5.66 9.48
CA GLN A 105 5.46 -4.22 9.27
C GLN A 105 4.07 -3.89 8.73
N TYR A 106 3.30 -3.12 9.48
CA TYR A 106 2.03 -2.54 9.06
C TYR A 106 2.15 -1.05 8.85
N ARG A 107 1.56 -0.57 7.76
CA ARG A 107 1.59 0.84 7.35
C ARG A 107 0.25 1.51 7.60
N LEU A 108 0.25 2.82 7.67
CA LEU A 108 -0.97 3.60 7.80
C LEU A 108 -2.00 3.22 6.71
N ASN A 109 -3.24 3.02 7.11
CA ASN A 109 -4.37 2.58 6.27
C ASN A 109 -4.29 1.12 5.75
N ASP A 110 -3.35 0.30 6.20
CA ASP A 110 -3.46 -1.14 5.99
C ASP A 110 -4.70 -1.67 6.73
N LEU A 111 -5.42 -2.60 6.09
CA LEU A 111 -6.50 -3.36 6.72
C LEU A 111 -6.02 -4.76 7.04
N VAL A 112 -6.26 -5.20 8.26
CA VAL A 112 -5.93 -6.55 8.73
C VAL A 112 -7.14 -7.21 9.37
N LYS A 113 -7.28 -8.51 9.17
CA LYS A 113 -8.26 -9.34 9.90
C LYS A 113 -7.65 -9.87 11.19
N TYR A 114 -8.42 -9.80 12.24
CA TYR A 114 -8.08 -10.42 13.51
C TYR A 114 -9.36 -10.93 14.20
N GLY A 115 -9.46 -12.25 14.33
CA GLY A 115 -10.73 -12.87 14.68
C GLY A 115 -11.78 -12.64 13.61
N GLY A 116 -13.01 -12.37 14.02
CA GLY A 116 -14.10 -12.01 13.11
C GLY A 116 -14.08 -10.59 12.60
N ARG A 117 -13.11 -9.76 12.99
CA ARG A 117 -13.11 -8.31 12.75
C ARG A 117 -12.02 -7.89 11.80
N THR A 118 -12.27 -6.78 11.10
CA THR A 118 -11.26 -6.09 10.30
C THR A 118 -10.87 -4.78 10.99
N TYR A 119 -9.57 -4.54 11.08
CA TYR A 119 -9.00 -3.34 11.69
C TYR A 119 -8.20 -2.54 10.66
N ARG A 120 -8.23 -1.22 10.80
CA ARG A 120 -7.41 -0.29 10.04
C ARG A 120 -6.24 0.19 10.89
N VAL A 121 -5.04 0.14 10.34
CA VAL A 121 -3.83 0.68 10.96
C VAL A 121 -3.93 2.21 11.02
N THR A 122 -3.82 2.76 12.22
CA THR A 122 -3.82 4.21 12.49
C THR A 122 -2.43 4.77 12.73
N THR A 123 -1.48 3.90 13.12
CA THR A 123 -0.08 4.25 13.36
C THR A 123 0.81 3.18 12.76
N GLU A 124 1.73 3.58 11.90
CA GLU A 124 2.71 2.66 11.30
C GLU A 124 3.60 2.05 12.38
N HIS A 125 3.72 0.71 12.36
CA HIS A 125 4.48 -0.03 13.36
C HIS A 125 4.85 -1.43 12.87
N THR A 126 5.77 -2.06 13.57
CA THR A 126 6.00 -3.52 13.46
C THR A 126 5.28 -4.20 14.59
N SER A 127 4.40 -5.14 14.28
CA SER A 127 3.64 -5.90 15.28
C SER A 127 4.55 -6.71 16.19
N ALA A 128 4.14 -6.88 17.45
CA ALA A 128 4.91 -7.60 18.45
C ALA A 128 5.26 -9.03 18.03
N ALA A 129 6.40 -9.54 18.46
CA ALA A 129 6.80 -10.92 18.28
C ALA A 129 5.92 -11.84 19.18
N GLY A 130 5.65 -13.06 18.70
CA GLY A 130 4.97 -14.07 19.51
C GLY A 130 3.48 -14.23 19.29
N GLY A 131 2.92 -13.55 18.28
CA GLY A 131 1.50 -13.74 17.92
C GLY A 131 0.54 -13.38 19.05
N ASP A 132 0.89 -12.32 19.78
CA ASP A 132 0.04 -11.87 20.89
C ASP A 132 -1.39 -11.67 20.37
N PRO A 133 -2.32 -12.38 20.97
CA PRO A 133 -3.72 -12.23 20.70
C PRO A 133 -4.29 -10.82 21.00
N ASN A 134 -3.65 -10.09 21.86
CA ASN A 134 -3.98 -8.71 22.12
C ASN A 134 -3.25 -7.84 21.10
N ILE A 135 -3.67 -7.96 19.84
CA ILE A 135 -3.26 -7.04 18.79
C ILE A 135 -2.91 -5.68 19.40
N ASP A 136 -1.89 -5.01 18.91
CA ASP A 136 -1.47 -3.66 19.36
C ASP A 136 -2.61 -2.65 19.13
N LEU A 137 -3.70 -2.76 19.91
CA LEU A 137 -4.96 -2.02 19.71
C LEU A 137 -4.76 -0.51 19.67
N ALA A 138 -3.70 0.00 20.29
CA ALA A 138 -3.34 1.42 20.22
C ALA A 138 -2.99 1.88 18.81
N ASN A 139 -2.55 0.96 17.94
CA ASN A 139 -2.14 1.23 16.57
C ASN A 139 -3.22 0.93 15.53
N PHE A 140 -4.40 0.50 16.00
CA PHE A 140 -5.50 0.09 15.13
C PHE A 140 -6.81 0.76 15.52
N SER A 141 -7.68 0.93 14.54
CA SER A 141 -9.09 1.24 14.76
C SER A 141 -9.97 0.16 14.14
N LEU A 142 -11.08 -0.15 14.77
CA LEU A 142 -12.08 -1.05 14.19
C LEU A 142 -12.57 -0.45 12.86
N TYR A 143 -12.45 -1.23 11.78
CA TYR A 143 -12.93 -0.86 10.45
C TYR A 143 -14.28 -1.50 10.14
N SER A 144 -14.41 -2.79 10.40
CA SER A 144 -15.70 -3.47 10.28
C SER A 144 -15.81 -4.60 11.29
N GLU A 145 -17.01 -4.79 11.80
CA GLU A 145 -17.38 -5.98 12.56
C GLU A 145 -17.67 -7.15 11.63
N GLY A 146 -17.50 -8.37 12.14
CA GLY A 146 -17.75 -9.59 11.42
C GLY A 146 -17.58 -10.78 12.33
N VAL A 147 -17.68 -11.99 11.77
CA VAL A 147 -17.45 -13.25 12.47
C VAL A 147 -16.46 -14.09 11.68
N ALA A 148 -15.62 -14.87 12.36
CA ALA A 148 -14.77 -15.88 11.76
C ALA A 148 -15.34 -17.26 12.10
N PHE A 149 -15.73 -18.01 11.08
CA PHE A 149 -16.16 -19.41 11.28
C PHE A 149 -14.92 -20.30 11.35
N LEU A 150 -14.77 -20.96 12.48
CA LEU A 150 -13.78 -21.99 12.70
C LEU A 150 -14.49 -23.35 12.68
N ASP A 151 -13.71 -24.41 12.59
CA ASP A 151 -14.26 -25.77 12.65
C ASP A 151 -14.79 -26.15 14.05
N ASP A 152 -14.68 -27.39 14.43
CA ASP A 152 -15.11 -27.86 15.74
C ASP A 152 -14.28 -27.23 16.87
N TRP A 153 -14.92 -26.97 18.00
CA TRP A 153 -14.23 -26.49 19.19
C TRP A 153 -13.11 -27.47 19.61
N ALA A 154 -11.96 -26.93 19.94
CA ALA A 154 -10.81 -27.67 20.41
C ALA A 154 -10.35 -27.15 21.79
N ALA A 155 -9.87 -28.08 22.64
CA ALA A 155 -9.24 -27.72 23.90
C ALA A 155 -7.90 -27.03 23.70
N THR A 156 -7.43 -26.23 24.65
CA THR A 156 -6.14 -25.53 24.66
C THR A 156 -5.91 -24.68 23.42
N THR A 157 -6.98 -24.23 22.78
CA THR A 157 -6.96 -23.41 21.56
C THR A 157 -7.34 -21.98 21.92
N TYR A 158 -6.58 -21.03 21.37
CA TYR A 158 -6.89 -19.62 21.56
C TYR A 158 -8.01 -19.19 20.62
N TYR A 159 -9.08 -18.66 21.19
CA TYR A 159 -10.23 -18.11 20.48
C TYR A 159 -10.26 -16.58 20.63
N ARG A 160 -10.48 -15.90 19.52
CA ARG A 160 -10.56 -14.45 19.45
C ARG A 160 -12.01 -13.98 19.58
N LEU A 161 -12.19 -12.73 19.87
CA LEU A 161 -13.51 -12.12 19.84
C LEU A 161 -14.17 -12.32 18.47
N ASP A 162 -15.44 -12.71 18.47
CA ASP A 162 -16.26 -13.00 17.29
C ASP A 162 -15.84 -14.23 16.46
N ASP A 163 -14.95 -15.08 16.98
CA ASP A 163 -14.78 -16.42 16.44
C ASP A 163 -16.04 -17.26 16.73
N VAL A 164 -16.47 -18.04 15.76
CA VAL A 164 -17.61 -18.95 15.86
C VAL A 164 -17.11 -20.38 15.69
N VAL A 165 -17.39 -21.22 16.66
CA VAL A 165 -17.01 -22.64 16.71
C VAL A 165 -18.25 -23.53 16.86
N LYS A 166 -18.13 -24.74 16.39
CA LYS A 166 -19.13 -25.77 16.59
C LYS A 166 -18.76 -26.65 17.81
N PHE A 167 -19.71 -26.89 18.68
CA PHE A 167 -19.58 -27.85 19.77
C PHE A 167 -20.85 -28.68 19.89
N GLY A 168 -20.76 -29.96 19.61
CA GLY A 168 -21.93 -30.83 19.45
C GLY A 168 -22.80 -30.36 18.28
N SER A 169 -24.08 -30.15 18.54
CA SER A 169 -25.04 -29.66 17.54
C SER A 169 -25.22 -28.14 17.53
N TYR A 170 -24.47 -27.41 18.34
CA TYR A 170 -24.61 -25.97 18.51
C TYR A 170 -23.40 -25.21 17.98
N GLN A 171 -23.63 -23.96 17.57
CA GLN A 171 -22.59 -23.00 17.27
C GLN A 171 -22.48 -21.97 18.39
N TYR A 172 -21.26 -21.64 18.75
CA TYR A 172 -20.95 -20.68 19.82
C TYR A 172 -20.06 -19.57 19.26
N ARG A 173 -20.41 -18.33 19.61
CA ARG A 173 -19.58 -17.16 19.29
C ARG A 173 -18.75 -16.78 20.51
N CYS A 174 -17.45 -16.60 20.32
CA CYS A 174 -16.56 -16.13 21.36
C CYS A 174 -16.87 -14.65 21.67
N THR A 175 -17.26 -14.36 22.90
CA THR A 175 -17.61 -13.01 23.37
C THR A 175 -16.47 -12.33 24.11
N THR A 176 -15.44 -13.08 24.49
CA THR A 176 -14.23 -12.56 25.12
C THR A 176 -13.07 -13.45 24.70
N ALA A 177 -12.01 -12.85 24.15
CA ALA A 177 -10.84 -13.60 23.70
C ALA A 177 -10.21 -14.38 24.88
N HIS A 178 -9.95 -15.66 24.67
CA HIS A 178 -9.41 -16.56 25.71
C HIS A 178 -8.81 -17.82 25.10
N THR A 179 -8.00 -18.50 25.87
CA THR A 179 -7.60 -19.88 25.56
C THR A 179 -8.58 -20.86 26.24
N SER A 180 -9.16 -21.79 25.47
CA SER A 180 -10.05 -22.81 26.02
C SER A 180 -9.32 -23.70 26.99
N GLY A 181 -10.05 -24.17 28.00
CA GLY A 181 -9.52 -25.12 29.00
C GLY A 181 -9.10 -26.46 28.37
N ALA A 182 -8.27 -27.22 29.12
CA ALA A 182 -8.02 -28.62 28.80
C ALA A 182 -9.30 -29.43 29.16
N THR A 183 -9.66 -30.38 28.29
CA THR A 183 -10.75 -31.36 28.59
C THR A 183 -10.28 -32.39 29.58
#